data_ccd6a8795fc9f0185ca151a9b6760abe
#
_entry.id   ccd6a8795fc9f0185ca151a9b6760abe
#
_cell.length_a   1.000
_cell.length_b   1.000
_cell.length_c   1.000
_cell.angle_alpha   90.00
_cell.angle_beta   90.00
_cell.angle_gamma   90.00
#
_symmetry.space_group_name_H-M   'P 1'
#
loop_
_entity.id
_entity.type
_entity.pdbx_description
1 polymer ?
#
loop_
_entity_poly.entity_id
_entity_poly.type
_entity_poly.pdbx_seq_one_letter_code
_entity_poly.pdbx_strand_id
1 'polypeptide(L)'
;MAEQRYREYLFVLTKVDLILYGNPQRMKKSISILFSLMMLFHTQAQKIDYSLVDKDDYREMNFEIIGKLGSNIAVYKNHKTRHDISVYDNEMQLKDRVPLDFLPDRVMNVDFIPYNDFAYMVYQYQKRNTVYCSMVKINAAGKVMSDPVDLDTSQTSGAGENKIYSLIHSDDKKKILVFKIRRQNDKSYQISTLLFNNQMSLLKKSSFGIQVNDREGVFTDFLVDNDGDFVFGKCTRTGSREYINKIDLVYKAADADTIKVQPVLLKDKTLDEVKLKFDNYNKRIVMTSFFYKQKRGNIEGLYSLVWDKKSQTIAAQTDLTFSDSIRLDAKSETGNIKTAFNDHFIRHVIPVQDGGFAVVSELYYSSSRNNAWNRYDYLYGYGNPFYSPFDMWYYSPMNRFYGYNWYDPFNRFGQQNYVRYIAENIMVFFFDASGKLRWSNAIRKNQYDDQSDSFISYQLFNTGNEIRFLFNQKEKRELLLNSATIDAEGRIKRQPTLKNLNREYDFMPKFGKQVGLRQIIIPCLFKNYICFAKIEF
;
A
#
# COMPACT_ATOMS: atom_id res chain seq x y z
N MET A 1 18.76 17.31 -24.38
CA MET A 1 19.35 15.96 -24.27
C MET A 1 19.01 15.03 -25.42
N ALA A 2 17.78 14.98 -25.92
CA ALA A 2 17.43 14.14 -27.08
C ALA A 2 18.09 14.60 -28.39
N GLU A 3 18.17 15.92 -28.62
CA GLU A 3 18.78 16.50 -29.82
C GLU A 3 20.30 16.33 -29.87
N GLN A 4 20.95 16.33 -28.72
CA GLN A 4 22.38 16.09 -28.61
C GLN A 4 22.73 14.61 -28.89
N ARG A 5 21.90 13.67 -28.43
CA ARG A 5 22.03 12.25 -28.76
C ARG A 5 21.73 11.96 -30.24
N TYR A 6 20.78 12.71 -30.84
CA TYR A 6 20.48 12.56 -32.27
C TYR A 6 21.63 13.02 -33.15
N ARG A 7 22.31 14.11 -32.77
CA ARG A 7 23.52 14.60 -33.46
C ARG A 7 24.71 13.64 -33.31
N GLU A 8 24.88 13.04 -32.15
CA GLU A 8 25.90 12.01 -31.97
C GLU A 8 25.60 10.73 -32.80
N TYR A 9 24.31 10.36 -32.89
CA TYR A 9 23.88 9.25 -33.76
C TYR A 9 24.12 9.52 -35.25
N LEU A 10 23.82 10.74 -35.71
CA LEU A 10 24.08 11.15 -37.09
C LEU A 10 25.59 11.20 -37.38
N PHE A 11 26.38 11.64 -36.40
CA PHE A 11 27.85 11.73 -36.54
C PHE A 11 28.51 10.35 -36.57
N VAL A 12 27.94 9.39 -35.86
CA VAL A 12 28.40 7.98 -35.92
C VAL A 12 27.98 7.32 -37.23
N LEU A 13 26.77 7.54 -37.73
CA LEU A 13 26.27 7.02 -39.00
C LEU A 13 27.06 7.59 -40.20
N THR A 14 27.36 8.90 -40.21
CA THR A 14 28.15 9.51 -41.29
C THR A 14 29.62 9.05 -41.29
N LYS A 15 30.20 8.75 -40.12
CA LYS A 15 31.52 8.11 -40.06
C LYS A 15 31.52 6.66 -40.51
N VAL A 16 30.43 5.94 -40.31
CA VAL A 16 30.28 4.55 -40.78
C VAL A 16 30.16 4.51 -42.29
N ASP A 17 29.43 5.43 -42.92
CA ASP A 17 29.34 5.53 -44.38
C ASP A 17 30.68 5.87 -45.05
N LEU A 18 31.52 6.71 -44.42
CA LEU A 18 32.87 7.00 -44.93
C LEU A 18 33.87 5.83 -44.84
N ILE A 19 33.59 4.87 -43.96
CA ILE A 19 34.45 3.67 -43.76
C ILE A 19 34.05 2.52 -44.70
N LEU A 20 32.85 2.54 -45.28
CA LEU A 20 32.31 1.49 -46.14
C LEU A 20 32.80 1.54 -47.58
N TYR A 21 33.46 2.64 -48.03
CA TYR A 21 33.91 2.82 -49.42
C TYR A 21 35.37 2.47 -49.66
N GLY A 22 35.97 1.48 -48.99
CA GLY A 22 37.30 1.09 -49.32
C GLY A 22 37.93 -0.02 -48.48
N ASN A 23 37.87 -1.21 -48.94
CA ASN A 23 38.61 -2.40 -48.54
C ASN A 23 37.81 -3.47 -47.74
N PRO A 24 37.60 -4.68 -48.29
CA PRO A 24 36.78 -5.75 -47.67
C PRO A 24 37.31 -6.25 -46.31
N GLN A 25 38.57 -6.05 -45.99
CA GLN A 25 39.12 -6.36 -44.67
C GLN A 25 38.71 -5.32 -43.58
N ARG A 26 38.53 -4.07 -43.94
CA ARG A 26 38.04 -3.03 -43.03
C ARG A 26 36.54 -3.19 -42.76
N MET A 27 35.78 -3.63 -43.77
CA MET A 27 34.36 -3.91 -43.64
C MET A 27 34.07 -5.04 -42.63
N LYS A 28 34.89 -6.13 -42.65
CA LYS A 28 34.77 -7.22 -41.66
C LYS A 28 35.07 -6.74 -40.22
N LYS A 29 36.07 -5.85 -40.04
CA LYS A 29 36.37 -5.27 -38.72
C LYS A 29 35.28 -4.31 -38.23
N SER A 30 34.72 -3.49 -39.10
CA SER A 30 33.63 -2.56 -38.76
C SER A 30 32.34 -3.30 -38.43
N ILE A 31 31.98 -4.36 -39.15
CA ILE A 31 30.85 -5.24 -38.85
C ILE A 31 31.06 -5.97 -37.52
N SER A 32 32.28 -6.42 -37.23
CA SER A 32 32.62 -7.07 -35.96
C SER A 32 32.55 -6.10 -34.80
N ILE A 33 32.92 -4.82 -34.96
CA ILE A 33 32.80 -3.77 -33.96
C ILE A 33 31.31 -3.37 -33.77
N LEU A 34 30.53 -3.28 -34.84
CA LEU A 34 29.10 -3.02 -34.78
C LEU A 34 28.34 -4.16 -34.09
N PHE A 35 28.71 -5.39 -34.35
CA PHE A 35 28.17 -6.59 -33.69
C PHE A 35 28.61 -6.67 -32.23
N SER A 36 29.84 -6.26 -31.91
CA SER A 36 30.33 -6.15 -30.53
C SER A 36 29.64 -5.00 -29.77
N LEU A 37 29.35 -3.86 -30.43
CA LEU A 37 28.54 -2.78 -29.84
C LEU A 37 27.09 -3.18 -29.67
N MET A 38 26.49 -3.96 -30.57
CA MET A 38 25.16 -4.51 -30.42
C MET A 38 25.04 -5.51 -29.26
N MET A 39 26.09 -6.25 -28.95
CA MET A 39 26.14 -7.14 -27.79
C MET A 39 26.27 -6.39 -26.46
N LEU A 40 26.62 -5.10 -26.46
CA LEU A 40 26.66 -4.25 -25.26
C LEU A 40 25.29 -3.71 -24.86
N PHE A 41 24.28 -3.81 -25.70
CA PHE A 41 22.90 -3.65 -25.28
C PHE A 41 22.46 -4.92 -24.53
N HIS A 42 22.92 -5.06 -23.30
CA HIS A 42 22.35 -6.01 -22.37
C HIS A 42 20.90 -5.57 -22.16
N THR A 43 19.97 -6.21 -22.87
CA THR A 43 18.60 -6.24 -22.44
C THR A 43 18.63 -6.81 -21.04
N GLN A 44 18.41 -5.99 -20.02
CA GLN A 44 18.20 -6.50 -18.66
C GLN A 44 16.93 -7.34 -18.74
N ALA A 45 17.11 -8.63 -18.95
CA ALA A 45 16.02 -9.58 -18.87
C ALA A 45 15.55 -9.60 -17.42
N GLN A 46 14.27 -9.39 -17.22
CA GLN A 46 13.65 -9.50 -15.91
C GLN A 46 13.90 -10.90 -15.38
N LYS A 47 14.50 -10.99 -14.19
CA LYS A 47 14.79 -12.27 -13.54
C LYS A 47 13.72 -12.57 -12.51
N ILE A 48 13.20 -13.79 -12.53
CA ILE A 48 12.26 -14.29 -11.52
C ILE A 48 12.87 -15.51 -10.86
N ASP A 49 13.06 -15.43 -9.55
CA ASP A 49 13.49 -16.54 -8.71
C ASP A 49 12.33 -16.97 -7.81
N TYR A 50 12.02 -18.27 -7.77
CA TYR A 50 10.90 -18.81 -6.98
C TYR A 50 11.42 -19.55 -5.74
N SER A 51 10.76 -19.36 -4.61
CA SER A 51 10.96 -20.25 -3.48
C SER A 51 10.36 -21.64 -3.75
N LEU A 52 10.80 -22.62 -2.99
CA LEU A 52 10.07 -23.88 -2.91
C LEU A 52 8.66 -23.62 -2.36
N VAL A 53 7.71 -24.41 -2.82
CA VAL A 53 6.33 -24.38 -2.34
C VAL A 53 6.26 -24.79 -0.88
N ASP A 54 5.43 -24.13 -0.09
CA ASP A 54 5.15 -24.54 1.27
C ASP A 54 4.27 -25.80 1.28
N LYS A 55 4.45 -26.64 2.27
CA LYS A 55 3.63 -27.85 2.39
C LYS A 55 2.29 -27.61 3.06
N ASP A 56 2.13 -26.46 3.72
CA ASP A 56 0.91 -26.08 4.42
C ASP A 56 -0.12 -25.51 3.44
N ASP A 57 -1.40 -25.85 3.63
CA ASP A 57 -2.50 -25.30 2.80
C ASP A 57 -2.58 -23.79 2.99
N TYR A 58 -2.61 -23.03 1.89
CA TYR A 58 -2.69 -21.57 1.92
C TYR A 58 -3.93 -21.04 2.64
N ARG A 59 -5.01 -21.79 2.68
CA ARG A 59 -6.27 -21.42 3.35
C ARG A 59 -6.16 -21.37 4.88
N GLU A 60 -5.18 -22.08 5.44
CA GLU A 60 -4.93 -22.15 6.88
C GLU A 60 -3.68 -21.35 7.30
N MET A 61 -2.98 -20.74 6.37
CA MET A 61 -1.73 -20.02 6.61
C MET A 61 -1.85 -18.54 6.32
N ASN A 62 -1.49 -17.72 7.29
CA ASN A 62 -1.25 -16.29 7.09
C ASN A 62 0.25 -16.03 6.94
N PHE A 63 0.61 -14.98 6.21
CA PHE A 63 2.01 -14.61 6.05
C PHE A 63 2.20 -13.09 5.99
N GLU A 64 3.40 -12.66 6.32
CA GLU A 64 3.88 -11.31 6.04
C GLU A 64 5.31 -11.35 5.49
N ILE A 65 5.54 -10.70 4.35
CA ILE A 65 6.89 -10.48 3.83
C ILE A 65 7.53 -9.42 4.72
N ILE A 66 8.44 -9.82 5.62
CA ILE A 66 9.15 -8.88 6.51
C ILE A 66 10.00 -7.93 5.66
N GLY A 67 10.80 -8.49 4.74
CA GLY A 67 11.64 -7.73 3.83
C GLY A 67 13.01 -8.36 3.65
N LYS A 68 13.94 -7.56 3.10
CA LYS A 68 15.35 -7.95 2.98
C LYS A 68 16.10 -7.53 4.24
N LEU A 69 16.73 -8.49 4.93
CA LEU A 69 17.55 -8.30 6.11
C LEU A 69 18.98 -8.80 5.77
N GLY A 70 19.92 -7.89 5.62
CA GLY A 70 21.24 -8.19 5.09
C GLY A 70 21.16 -8.77 3.68
N SER A 71 21.69 -9.97 3.49
CA SER A 71 21.61 -10.72 2.22
C SER A 71 20.37 -11.61 2.11
N ASN A 72 19.57 -11.75 3.18
CA ASN A 72 18.47 -12.70 3.26
C ASN A 72 17.11 -12.00 3.09
N ILE A 73 16.12 -12.76 2.63
CA ILE A 73 14.72 -12.36 2.56
C ILE A 73 13.98 -13.13 3.65
N ALA A 74 13.29 -12.39 4.52
CA ALA A 74 12.56 -12.96 5.64
C ALA A 74 11.05 -12.86 5.40
N VAL A 75 10.33 -13.97 5.63
CA VAL A 75 8.88 -14.07 5.56
C VAL A 75 8.37 -14.70 6.83
N TYR A 76 7.53 -13.98 7.55
CA TYR A 76 6.80 -14.52 8.68
C TYR A 76 5.61 -15.34 8.19
N LYS A 77 5.37 -16.47 8.84
CA LYS A 77 4.24 -17.36 8.57
C LYS A 77 3.54 -17.73 9.87
N ASN A 78 2.24 -17.73 9.81
CA ASN A 78 1.39 -18.19 10.89
C ASN A 78 0.46 -19.26 10.37
N HIS A 79 0.52 -20.44 10.96
CA HIS A 79 -0.36 -21.55 10.69
C HIS A 79 -1.06 -21.96 11.99
N LYS A 80 -2.27 -21.47 12.19
CA LYS A 80 -3.03 -21.62 13.44
C LYS A 80 -2.27 -21.06 14.65
N THR A 81 -1.72 -21.92 15.50
CA THR A 81 -0.93 -21.56 16.68
C THR A 81 0.58 -21.62 16.44
N ARG A 82 1.01 -22.12 15.29
CA ARG A 82 2.44 -22.18 14.95
C ARG A 82 2.87 -20.92 14.22
N HIS A 83 3.89 -20.29 14.74
CA HIS A 83 4.50 -19.10 14.19
C HIS A 83 5.94 -19.39 13.80
N ASP A 84 6.35 -19.05 12.59
CA ASP A 84 7.73 -19.21 12.15
C ASP A 84 8.18 -18.08 11.23
N ILE A 85 9.49 -17.91 11.09
CA ILE A 85 10.12 -17.06 10.09
C ILE A 85 10.88 -17.94 9.12
N SER A 86 10.46 -17.94 7.87
CA SER A 86 11.20 -18.55 6.77
C SER A 86 12.22 -17.58 6.23
N VAL A 87 13.49 -17.98 6.19
CA VAL A 87 14.62 -17.19 5.71
C VAL A 87 15.09 -17.76 4.39
N TYR A 88 15.10 -16.92 3.36
CA TYR A 88 15.54 -17.27 2.01
C TYR A 88 16.82 -16.51 1.66
N ASP A 89 17.64 -17.09 0.80
CA ASP A 89 18.74 -16.38 0.17
C ASP A 89 18.27 -15.46 -0.97
N ASN A 90 19.23 -14.85 -1.67
CA ASN A 90 18.91 -13.97 -2.78
C ASN A 90 18.35 -14.70 -4.00
N GLU A 91 18.55 -15.99 -4.13
CA GLU A 91 18.01 -16.88 -5.16
C GLU A 91 16.71 -17.57 -4.74
N MET A 92 16.08 -17.09 -3.62
CA MET A 92 14.85 -17.62 -3.02
C MET A 92 14.95 -19.09 -2.55
N GLN A 93 16.16 -19.59 -2.29
CA GLN A 93 16.33 -20.89 -1.68
C GLN A 93 16.15 -20.78 -0.17
N LEU A 94 15.36 -21.71 0.41
CA LEU A 94 15.11 -21.71 1.85
C LEU A 94 16.40 -22.08 2.60
N LYS A 95 16.91 -21.17 3.41
CA LYS A 95 18.08 -21.36 4.27
C LYS A 95 17.71 -21.93 5.63
N ASP A 96 16.64 -21.38 6.23
CA ASP A 96 16.20 -21.79 7.57
C ASP A 96 14.70 -21.51 7.74
N ARG A 97 14.07 -22.25 8.66
CA ARG A 97 12.73 -21.99 9.17
C ARG A 97 12.80 -21.95 10.69
N VAL A 98 12.73 -20.75 11.22
CA VAL A 98 12.94 -20.48 12.64
C VAL A 98 11.59 -20.42 13.36
N PRO A 99 11.26 -21.37 14.23
CA PRO A 99 10.06 -21.33 15.04
C PRO A 99 10.14 -20.20 16.07
N LEU A 100 8.99 -19.58 16.35
CA LEU A 100 8.88 -18.48 17.32
C LEU A 100 8.20 -18.98 18.60
N ASP A 101 8.83 -19.96 19.26
CA ASP A 101 8.28 -20.70 20.43
C ASP A 101 8.10 -19.80 21.68
N PHE A 102 8.68 -18.61 21.68
CA PHE A 102 8.51 -17.61 22.75
C PHE A 102 7.13 -16.91 22.69
N LEU A 103 6.43 -17.01 21.55
CA LEU A 103 5.12 -16.40 21.41
C LEU A 103 4.07 -17.12 22.25
N PRO A 104 3.14 -16.40 22.89
CA PRO A 104 2.02 -17.01 23.58
C PRO A 104 1.08 -17.74 22.60
N ASP A 105 0.34 -18.73 23.09
CA ASP A 105 -0.62 -19.52 22.29
C ASP A 105 -1.66 -18.66 21.56
N ARG A 106 -2.00 -17.51 22.13
CA ARG A 106 -2.98 -16.59 21.56
C ARG A 106 -2.37 -15.22 21.28
N VAL A 107 -1.79 -15.08 20.11
CA VAL A 107 -1.33 -13.80 19.56
C VAL A 107 -2.48 -13.12 18.84
N MET A 108 -2.75 -11.86 19.15
CA MET A 108 -3.83 -11.06 18.56
C MET A 108 -3.38 -10.35 17.29
N ASN A 109 -2.14 -9.91 17.25
CA ASN A 109 -1.54 -9.19 16.11
C ASN A 109 -0.02 -9.27 16.16
N VAL A 110 0.59 -9.20 14.97
CA VAL A 110 2.04 -9.11 14.80
C VAL A 110 2.31 -8.06 13.72
N ASP A 111 3.23 -7.15 13.98
CA ASP A 111 3.68 -6.12 13.05
C ASP A 111 5.22 -6.15 12.97
N PHE A 112 5.79 -5.86 11.79
CA PHE A 112 7.23 -5.83 11.58
C PHE A 112 7.72 -4.47 11.10
N ILE A 113 8.86 -4.02 11.66
CA ILE A 113 9.59 -2.85 11.18
C ILE A 113 10.97 -3.32 10.72
N PRO A 114 11.17 -3.57 9.40
CA PRO A 114 12.45 -4.03 8.90
C PRO A 114 13.46 -2.87 8.74
N TYR A 115 14.70 -3.15 9.14
CA TYR A 115 15.91 -2.36 8.89
C TYR A 115 16.86 -3.17 8.02
N ASN A 116 18.06 -2.65 7.76
CA ASN A 116 19.01 -3.31 6.84
C ASN A 116 19.41 -4.72 7.32
N ASP A 117 19.73 -4.88 8.61
CA ASP A 117 20.31 -6.13 9.15
C ASP A 117 19.41 -6.84 10.18
N PHE A 118 18.32 -6.21 10.56
CA PHE A 118 17.38 -6.74 11.55
C PHE A 118 15.97 -6.21 11.33
N ALA A 119 15.01 -6.79 12.03
CA ALA A 119 13.65 -6.25 12.14
C ALA A 119 13.23 -6.20 13.61
N TYR A 120 12.43 -5.19 13.96
CA TYR A 120 11.61 -5.29 15.16
C TYR A 120 10.31 -6.02 14.81
N MET A 121 9.94 -6.97 15.66
CA MET A 121 8.66 -7.64 15.68
C MET A 121 7.90 -7.13 16.90
N VAL A 122 6.79 -6.45 16.66
CA VAL A 122 5.88 -5.98 17.72
C VAL A 122 4.64 -6.85 17.67
N TYR A 123 4.26 -7.41 18.81
CA TYR A 123 3.13 -8.31 18.87
C TYR A 123 2.24 -8.03 20.08
N GLN A 124 0.96 -8.38 19.93
CA GLN A 124 -0.03 -8.19 20.98
C GLN A 124 -0.62 -9.54 21.36
N TYR A 125 -0.74 -9.76 22.65
CA TYR A 125 -1.38 -10.94 23.19
C TYR A 125 -2.16 -10.60 24.46
N GLN A 126 -3.15 -11.44 24.78
CA GLN A 126 -3.94 -11.30 25.99
C GLN A 126 -3.58 -12.38 26.99
N LYS A 127 -3.31 -11.97 28.23
CA LYS A 127 -3.16 -12.87 29.37
C LYS A 127 -4.13 -12.43 30.45
N ARG A 128 -5.14 -13.28 30.75
CA ARG A 128 -6.25 -12.90 31.62
C ARG A 128 -6.96 -11.65 31.09
N ASN A 129 -7.13 -10.63 31.94
CA ASN A 129 -7.79 -9.36 31.59
C ASN A 129 -6.80 -8.27 31.16
N THR A 130 -5.59 -8.63 30.77
CA THR A 130 -4.57 -7.67 30.36
C THR A 130 -4.08 -8.01 28.95
N VAL A 131 -4.12 -7.01 28.07
CA VAL A 131 -3.49 -7.07 26.75
C VAL A 131 -2.10 -6.43 26.86
N TYR A 132 -1.11 -7.17 26.43
CA TYR A 132 0.29 -6.78 26.36
C TYR A 132 0.64 -6.36 24.94
N CYS A 133 1.40 -5.30 24.79
CA CYS A 133 2.09 -4.91 23.57
C CYS A 133 3.57 -5.12 23.81
N SER A 134 4.15 -6.13 23.20
CA SER A 134 5.54 -6.52 23.44
C SER A 134 6.34 -6.48 22.14
N MET A 135 7.65 -6.38 22.25
CA MET A 135 8.58 -6.25 21.13
C MET A 135 9.79 -7.17 21.34
N VAL A 136 10.26 -7.73 20.22
CA VAL A 136 11.55 -8.41 20.13
C VAL A 136 12.32 -7.90 18.91
N LYS A 137 13.64 -8.02 18.95
CA LYS A 137 14.53 -7.77 17.82
C LYS A 137 14.91 -9.10 17.16
N ILE A 138 14.80 -9.16 15.82
CA ILE A 138 15.06 -10.37 15.02
C ILE A 138 16.19 -10.04 14.04
N ASN A 139 17.20 -10.91 13.95
CA ASN A 139 18.32 -10.74 13.04
C ASN A 139 18.03 -11.25 11.61
N ALA A 140 19.01 -11.08 10.72
CA ALA A 140 18.91 -11.52 9.33
C ALA A 140 18.78 -13.06 9.14
N ALA A 141 19.06 -13.86 10.18
CA ALA A 141 18.82 -15.31 10.19
C ALA A 141 17.44 -15.69 10.78
N GLY A 142 16.57 -14.71 11.03
CA GLY A 142 15.23 -14.94 11.59
C GLY A 142 15.21 -15.23 13.10
N LYS A 143 16.38 -15.17 13.77
CA LYS A 143 16.51 -15.53 15.19
C LYS A 143 16.34 -14.30 16.09
N VAL A 144 15.70 -14.51 17.22
CA VAL A 144 15.54 -13.50 18.28
C VAL A 144 16.89 -13.12 18.86
N MET A 145 17.12 -11.82 19.04
CA MET A 145 18.40 -11.25 19.54
C MET A 145 18.35 -10.87 21.02
N SER A 146 17.17 -10.72 21.59
CA SER A 146 16.97 -10.29 22.98
C SER A 146 15.65 -10.85 23.51
N ASP A 147 15.53 -10.90 24.84
CA ASP A 147 14.24 -11.22 25.45
C ASP A 147 13.15 -10.24 25.05
N PRO A 148 11.87 -10.68 25.06
CA PRO A 148 10.75 -9.79 24.82
C PRO A 148 10.68 -8.64 25.82
N VAL A 149 10.40 -7.44 25.33
CA VAL A 149 10.23 -6.23 26.14
C VAL A 149 8.78 -5.73 25.98
N ASP A 150 8.10 -5.53 27.12
CA ASP A 150 6.76 -4.96 27.11
C ASP A 150 6.83 -3.43 26.90
N LEU A 151 6.19 -2.97 25.84
CA LEU A 151 6.11 -1.54 25.50
C LEU A 151 4.99 -0.83 26.30
N ASP A 152 3.85 -1.50 26.42
CA ASP A 152 2.71 -1.03 27.22
C ASP A 152 1.73 -2.17 27.52
N THR A 153 0.82 -1.93 28.48
CA THR A 153 -0.25 -2.86 28.84
C THR A 153 -1.60 -2.15 28.91
N SER A 154 -2.68 -2.89 28.71
CA SER A 154 -4.06 -2.37 28.82
C SER A 154 -4.97 -3.37 29.49
N GLN A 155 -5.73 -2.91 30.49
CA GLN A 155 -6.78 -3.71 31.10
C GLN A 155 -8.01 -3.79 30.18
N THR A 156 -8.59 -4.97 30.06
CA THR A 156 -9.83 -5.22 29.31
C THR A 156 -10.88 -5.87 30.20
N SER A 157 -12.13 -5.65 29.88
CA SER A 157 -13.27 -6.23 30.65
C SER A 157 -13.64 -7.65 30.23
N GLY A 158 -12.94 -8.24 29.28
CA GLY A 158 -13.25 -9.58 28.76
C GLY A 158 -12.22 -10.08 27.75
N ALA A 159 -12.47 -11.25 27.17
CA ALA A 159 -11.66 -11.76 26.07
C ALA A 159 -11.87 -10.89 24.83
N GLY A 160 -10.89 -10.03 24.53
CA GLY A 160 -10.85 -9.23 23.30
C GLY A 160 -10.36 -10.07 22.14
N GLU A 161 -11.03 -9.98 21.01
CA GLU A 161 -10.55 -10.60 19.77
C GLU A 161 -9.77 -9.59 18.91
N ASN A 162 -9.94 -8.31 19.19
CA ASN A 162 -9.38 -7.22 18.40
C ASN A 162 -8.11 -6.64 19.02
N LYS A 163 -7.17 -6.25 18.18
CA LYS A 163 -5.98 -5.52 18.61
C LYS A 163 -6.35 -4.21 19.28
N ILE A 164 -5.62 -3.85 20.33
CA ILE A 164 -5.77 -2.58 21.05
C ILE A 164 -4.76 -1.54 20.57
N TYR A 165 -3.54 -1.98 20.30
CA TYR A 165 -2.45 -1.12 19.92
C TYR A 165 -2.28 -1.07 18.41
N SER A 166 -1.97 0.10 17.92
CA SER A 166 -1.57 0.33 16.53
C SER A 166 -0.13 0.79 16.47
N LEU A 167 0.61 0.28 15.48
CA LEU A 167 1.99 0.59 15.24
C LEU A 167 2.11 1.32 13.90
N ILE A 168 2.74 2.49 13.92
CA ILE A 168 3.12 3.22 12.71
C ILE A 168 4.56 3.72 12.84
N HIS A 169 5.20 4.02 11.74
CA HIS A 169 6.55 4.55 11.72
C HIS A 169 6.71 5.65 10.67
N SER A 170 7.68 6.53 10.86
CA SER A 170 8.09 7.53 9.86
C SER A 170 8.63 6.88 8.59
N ASP A 171 8.64 7.61 7.49
CA ASP A 171 9.15 7.11 6.21
C ASP A 171 10.63 6.68 6.32
N ASP A 172 11.45 7.39 7.11
CA ASP A 172 12.85 7.06 7.39
C ASP A 172 13.02 6.01 8.52
N LYS A 173 11.93 5.55 9.13
CA LYS A 173 11.87 4.59 10.24
C LYS A 173 12.66 4.99 11.48
N LYS A 174 13.01 6.27 11.63
CA LYS A 174 13.71 6.77 12.84
C LYS A 174 12.75 7.09 13.97
N LYS A 175 11.46 7.22 13.68
CA LYS A 175 10.40 7.43 14.65
C LYS A 175 9.39 6.31 14.52
N ILE A 176 9.07 5.71 15.65
CA ILE A 176 8.11 4.62 15.77
C ILE A 176 7.07 5.06 16.79
N LEU A 177 5.81 5.02 16.40
CA LEU A 177 4.71 5.39 17.26
C LEU A 177 3.81 4.18 17.51
N VAL A 178 3.71 3.81 18.79
CA VAL A 178 2.71 2.87 19.27
C VAL A 178 1.60 3.68 19.92
N PHE A 179 0.36 3.44 19.53
CA PHE A 179 -0.75 4.17 20.13
C PHE A 179 -1.97 3.28 20.33
N LYS A 180 -2.86 3.71 21.21
CA LYS A 180 -4.16 3.09 21.47
C LYS A 180 -5.23 4.15 21.57
N ILE A 181 -6.43 3.79 21.10
CA ILE A 181 -7.62 4.61 21.16
C ILE A 181 -8.60 3.92 22.10
N ARG A 182 -9.00 4.60 23.14
CA ARG A 182 -9.97 4.11 24.12
C ARG A 182 -11.20 5.00 24.14
N ARG A 183 -12.36 4.40 23.94
CA ARG A 183 -13.63 5.07 24.11
C ARG A 183 -13.83 5.39 25.60
N GLN A 184 -14.11 6.63 25.93
CA GLN A 184 -14.48 7.06 27.29
C GLN A 184 -16.00 7.08 27.46
N ASN A 185 -16.70 7.59 26.47
CA ASN A 185 -18.16 7.62 26.39
C ASN A 185 -18.59 7.80 24.92
N ASP A 186 -19.89 7.95 24.67
CA ASP A 186 -20.46 8.08 23.31
C ASP A 186 -19.99 9.32 22.51
N LYS A 187 -19.32 10.25 23.18
CA LYS A 187 -18.90 11.53 22.59
C LYS A 187 -17.42 11.82 22.74
N SER A 188 -16.66 10.94 23.38
CA SER A 188 -15.24 11.20 23.62
C SER A 188 -14.40 9.95 23.61
N TYR A 189 -13.22 10.10 23.04
CA TYR A 189 -12.15 9.10 23.00
C TYR A 189 -10.88 9.65 23.63
N GLN A 190 -10.09 8.77 24.22
CA GLN A 190 -8.74 9.06 24.68
C GLN A 190 -7.75 8.34 23.76
N ILE A 191 -6.79 9.09 23.25
CA ILE A 191 -5.70 8.58 22.44
C ILE A 191 -4.44 8.64 23.28
N SER A 192 -3.80 7.50 23.51
CA SER A 192 -2.51 7.40 24.22
C SER A 192 -1.43 7.00 23.23
N THR A 193 -0.31 7.71 23.26
CA THR A 193 0.79 7.55 22.32
C THR A 193 2.10 7.29 23.04
N LEU A 194 2.91 6.40 22.50
CA LEU A 194 4.29 6.14 22.89
C LEU A 194 5.17 6.32 21.66
N LEU A 195 5.97 7.36 21.67
CA LEU A 195 6.91 7.67 20.59
C LEU A 195 8.28 7.13 20.96
N PHE A 196 8.84 6.30 20.09
CA PHE A 196 10.16 5.69 20.23
C PHE A 196 11.10 6.17 19.11
N ASN A 197 12.38 6.08 19.36
CA ASN A 197 13.40 6.18 18.32
C ASN A 197 13.63 4.81 17.64
N ASN A 198 14.53 4.75 16.66
CA ASN A 198 14.87 3.51 15.94
C ASN A 198 15.68 2.49 16.77
N GLN A 199 16.10 2.83 18.00
CA GLN A 199 16.65 1.90 18.98
C GLN A 199 15.59 1.41 19.97
N MET A 200 14.31 1.76 19.76
CA MET A 200 13.18 1.48 20.67
C MET A 200 13.35 2.09 22.06
N SER A 201 14.12 3.19 22.18
CA SER A 201 14.12 4.01 23.37
C SER A 201 12.91 4.94 23.37
N LEU A 202 12.17 4.96 24.47
CA LEU A 202 10.98 5.80 24.60
C LEU A 202 11.41 7.28 24.63
N LEU A 203 10.92 8.07 23.68
CA LEU A 203 11.15 9.51 23.59
C LEU A 203 10.07 10.29 24.32
N LYS A 204 8.81 9.93 24.11
CA LYS A 204 7.66 10.62 24.70
C LYS A 204 6.50 9.67 24.91
N LYS A 205 5.86 9.76 26.08
CA LYS A 205 4.55 9.19 26.37
C LYS A 205 3.57 10.32 26.58
N SER A 206 2.45 10.30 25.89
CA SER A 206 1.39 11.32 26.07
C SER A 206 0.01 10.71 25.89
N SER A 207 -1.00 11.44 26.39
CA SER A 207 -2.38 11.05 26.28
C SER A 207 -3.25 12.29 26.18
N PHE A 208 -4.19 12.31 25.27
CA PHE A 208 -5.10 13.43 25.04
C PHE A 208 -6.50 12.95 24.69
N GLY A 209 -7.50 13.76 25.08
CA GLY A 209 -8.90 13.52 24.77
C GLY A 209 -9.29 14.15 23.43
N ILE A 210 -10.21 13.50 22.73
CA ILE A 210 -10.80 14.04 21.50
C ILE A 210 -12.32 13.85 21.53
N GLN A 211 -13.06 14.91 21.18
CA GLN A 211 -14.51 14.88 21.11
C GLN A 211 -14.96 14.35 19.74
N VAL A 212 -15.62 13.22 19.72
CA VAL A 212 -16.14 12.56 18.52
C VAL A 212 -17.42 11.80 18.90
N ASN A 213 -18.51 12.03 18.19
CA ASN A 213 -19.72 11.26 18.34
C ASN A 213 -19.55 9.89 17.67
N ASP A 214 -19.75 8.81 18.41
CA ASP A 214 -19.60 7.42 17.94
C ASP A 214 -20.38 7.10 16.66
N ARG A 215 -21.58 7.66 16.52
CA ARG A 215 -22.47 7.36 15.39
C ARG A 215 -22.09 8.08 14.10
N GLU A 216 -21.41 9.20 14.22
CA GLU A 216 -21.14 10.14 13.12
C GLU A 216 -19.64 10.28 12.84
N GLY A 217 -18.83 10.04 13.86
CA GLY A 217 -17.39 10.26 13.80
C GLY A 217 -16.62 9.12 13.16
N VAL A 218 -15.59 9.47 12.42
CA VAL A 218 -14.61 8.54 11.83
C VAL A 218 -13.24 9.18 11.94
N PHE A 219 -12.25 8.39 12.33
CA PHE A 219 -10.85 8.78 12.20
C PHE A 219 -10.27 8.21 10.91
N THR A 220 -9.32 8.88 10.32
CA THR A 220 -8.66 8.40 9.10
C THR A 220 -7.16 8.70 9.12
N ASP A 221 -6.40 7.77 8.56
CA ASP A 221 -4.97 7.86 8.26
C ASP A 221 -4.12 8.48 9.37
N PHE A 222 -3.88 7.71 10.43
CA PHE A 222 -2.94 8.14 11.45
C PHE A 222 -1.52 8.01 10.91
N LEU A 223 -0.77 9.08 10.97
CA LEU A 223 0.57 9.18 10.41
C LEU A 223 1.54 9.74 11.45
N VAL A 224 2.81 9.31 11.35
CA VAL A 224 3.93 9.94 12.05
C VAL A 224 4.99 10.35 11.04
N ASP A 225 5.48 11.57 11.15
CA ASP A 225 6.52 12.08 10.25
C ASP A 225 7.93 11.80 10.77
N ASN A 226 8.94 12.21 9.98
CA ASN A 226 10.35 12.00 10.33
C ASN A 226 10.81 12.82 11.57
N ASP A 227 10.06 13.84 11.98
CA ASP A 227 10.32 14.60 13.20
C ASP A 227 9.63 13.96 14.41
N GLY A 228 8.65 13.08 14.19
CA GLY A 228 7.87 12.39 15.22
C GLY A 228 6.52 13.03 15.49
N ASP A 229 6.10 13.99 14.65
CA ASP A 229 4.80 14.61 14.77
C ASP A 229 3.70 13.65 14.30
N PHE A 230 2.60 13.65 15.02
CA PHE A 230 1.47 12.74 14.81
C PHE A 230 0.28 13.48 14.21
N VAL A 231 -0.28 12.93 13.15
CA VAL A 231 -1.40 13.55 12.42
C VAL A 231 -2.45 12.52 12.07
N PHE A 232 -3.70 12.95 12.09
CA PHE A 232 -4.83 12.18 11.58
C PHE A 232 -6.01 13.08 11.21
N GLY A 233 -6.94 12.56 10.42
CA GLY A 233 -8.20 13.22 10.11
C GLY A 233 -9.28 12.83 11.11
N LYS A 234 -9.99 13.84 11.66
CA LYS A 234 -11.24 13.65 12.39
C LYS A 234 -12.38 14.03 11.48
N CYS A 235 -13.11 13.05 11.02
CA CYS A 235 -14.21 13.21 10.08
C CYS A 235 -15.57 13.08 10.77
N THR A 236 -16.56 13.83 10.31
CA THR A 236 -17.94 13.74 10.79
C THR A 236 -18.88 13.55 9.60
N ARG A 237 -19.90 12.73 9.78
CA ARG A 237 -20.98 12.47 8.83
C ARG A 237 -22.28 13.02 9.41
N THR A 238 -23.20 13.46 8.59
CA THR A 238 -24.51 13.97 9.06
C THR A 238 -25.39 12.87 9.65
N GLY A 239 -25.16 11.63 9.26
CA GLY A 239 -25.86 10.45 9.76
C GLY A 239 -25.05 9.18 9.58
N SER A 240 -25.52 8.09 10.17
CA SER A 240 -24.81 6.81 10.17
C SER A 240 -24.61 6.18 8.76
N ARG A 241 -25.32 6.69 7.76
CA ARG A 241 -25.23 6.23 6.35
C ARG A 241 -24.97 7.38 5.38
N GLU A 242 -24.31 8.45 5.81
CA GLU A 242 -23.94 9.57 4.95
C GLU A 242 -22.41 9.70 4.84
N TYR A 243 -21.97 10.31 3.75
CA TYR A 243 -20.57 10.63 3.51
C TYR A 243 -20.09 11.77 4.44
N ILE A 244 -18.78 12.01 4.44
CA ILE A 244 -18.12 12.99 5.31
C ILE A 244 -18.52 14.40 4.87
N ASN A 245 -19.12 15.16 5.78
CA ASN A 245 -19.52 16.57 5.58
C ASN A 245 -18.67 17.56 6.38
N LYS A 246 -17.86 17.06 7.33
CA LYS A 246 -16.92 17.87 8.10
C LYS A 246 -15.65 17.07 8.33
N ILE A 247 -14.51 17.74 8.20
CA ILE A 247 -13.21 17.20 8.54
C ILE A 247 -12.38 18.23 9.29
N ASP A 248 -11.73 17.77 10.34
CA ASP A 248 -10.71 18.50 11.07
C ASP A 248 -9.38 17.73 10.91
N LEU A 249 -8.31 18.42 10.52
CA LEU A 249 -6.95 17.88 10.59
C LEU A 249 -6.47 18.02 12.04
N VAL A 250 -6.14 16.92 12.67
CA VAL A 250 -5.61 16.89 14.03
C VAL A 250 -4.12 16.69 13.98
N TYR A 251 -3.38 17.60 14.55
CA TYR A 251 -1.93 17.62 14.59
C TYR A 251 -1.41 17.66 16.03
N LYS A 252 -0.43 16.82 16.33
CA LYS A 252 0.27 16.79 17.61
C LYS A 252 1.77 16.79 17.35
N ALA A 253 2.46 17.83 17.78
CA ALA A 253 3.94 17.86 17.72
C ALA A 253 4.55 16.79 18.64
N ALA A 254 5.72 16.28 18.27
CA ALA A 254 6.39 15.19 18.95
C ALA A 254 6.64 15.47 20.46
N ASP A 255 6.99 16.71 20.77
CA ASP A 255 7.30 17.19 22.13
C ASP A 255 6.09 17.74 22.89
N ALA A 256 4.98 18.04 22.20
CA ALA A 256 3.78 18.62 22.81
C ALA A 256 2.91 17.57 23.51
N ASP A 257 2.21 17.98 24.57
CA ASP A 257 1.18 17.19 25.22
C ASP A 257 -0.23 17.52 24.71
N THR A 258 -0.35 18.63 23.99
CA THR A 258 -1.62 19.13 23.42
C THR A 258 -1.71 18.88 21.93
N ILE A 259 -2.93 18.83 21.44
CA ILE A 259 -3.22 18.74 20.00
C ILE A 259 -3.67 20.10 19.45
N LYS A 260 -3.39 20.31 18.16
CA LYS A 260 -4.00 21.36 17.37
C LYS A 260 -5.04 20.75 16.46
N VAL A 261 -6.18 21.41 16.35
CA VAL A 261 -7.27 20.99 15.48
C VAL A 261 -7.47 22.07 14.43
N GLN A 262 -7.24 21.74 13.17
CA GLN A 262 -7.42 22.62 12.03
C GLN A 262 -8.70 22.23 11.29
N PRO A 263 -9.79 22.99 11.39
CA PRO A 263 -10.97 22.77 10.59
C PRO A 263 -10.69 22.98 9.09
N VAL A 264 -11.26 22.11 8.26
CA VAL A 264 -11.20 22.20 6.81
C VAL A 264 -12.55 22.59 6.27
N LEU A 265 -12.61 23.69 5.54
CA LEU A 265 -13.85 24.19 4.97
C LEU A 265 -14.20 23.45 3.68
N LEU A 266 -15.24 22.62 3.70
CA LEU A 266 -15.71 21.84 2.55
C LEU A 266 -16.76 22.58 1.70
N LYS A 267 -17.27 23.73 2.18
CA LYS A 267 -18.39 24.46 1.56
C LYS A 267 -19.62 23.52 1.41
N ASP A 268 -20.10 23.35 0.19
CA ASP A 268 -21.28 22.57 -0.19
C ASP A 268 -20.96 21.14 -0.66
N LYS A 269 -19.73 20.65 -0.37
CA LYS A 269 -19.26 19.33 -0.78
C LYS A 269 -19.31 18.33 0.36
N THR A 270 -19.53 17.07 0.00
CA THR A 270 -19.29 15.94 0.89
C THR A 270 -18.15 15.10 0.35
N LEU A 271 -17.32 14.61 1.26
CA LEU A 271 -16.17 13.77 0.91
C LEU A 271 -16.53 12.30 1.08
N ASP A 272 -15.80 11.50 0.37
CA ASP A 272 -15.90 10.05 0.42
C ASP A 272 -14.90 9.48 1.46
N GLU A 273 -13.88 8.77 0.96
CA GLU A 273 -12.75 8.29 1.73
C GLU A 273 -11.65 9.36 1.75
N VAL A 274 -11.26 9.81 2.94
CA VAL A 274 -10.17 10.78 3.06
C VAL A 274 -8.85 10.06 3.23
N LYS A 275 -7.84 10.45 2.45
CA LYS A 275 -6.47 9.97 2.54
C LYS A 275 -5.53 11.10 2.93
N LEU A 276 -4.63 10.80 3.85
CA LEU A 276 -3.56 11.69 4.28
C LEU A 276 -2.20 11.09 3.92
N LYS A 277 -1.23 11.94 3.59
CA LYS A 277 0.16 11.54 3.42
C LYS A 277 1.09 12.67 3.84
N PHE A 278 2.15 12.34 4.59
CA PHE A 278 3.24 13.27 4.83
C PHE A 278 4.13 13.42 3.59
N ASP A 279 4.40 14.65 3.25
CA ASP A 279 5.50 15.06 2.41
C ASP A 279 6.66 15.48 3.35
N ASN A 280 7.44 14.52 3.77
CA ASN A 280 8.53 14.72 4.71
C ASN A 280 9.63 15.63 4.15
N TYR A 281 9.81 15.64 2.82
CA TYR A 281 10.80 16.47 2.15
C TYR A 281 10.44 17.96 2.23
N ASN A 282 9.19 18.29 1.92
CA ASN A 282 8.70 19.68 1.89
C ASN A 282 8.01 20.09 3.21
N LYS A 283 8.02 19.24 4.24
CA LYS A 283 7.38 19.48 5.54
C LYS A 283 5.90 19.85 5.43
N ARG A 284 5.15 19.05 4.69
CA ARG A 284 3.72 19.26 4.40
C ARG A 284 2.90 18.01 4.60
N ILE A 285 1.59 18.20 4.71
CA ILE A 285 0.60 17.13 4.72
C ILE A 285 -0.27 17.32 3.48
N VAL A 286 -0.38 16.27 2.69
CA VAL A 286 -1.31 16.21 1.56
C VAL A 286 -2.53 15.44 2.03
N MET A 287 -3.71 16.03 1.87
CA MET A 287 -5.00 15.40 2.06
C MET A 287 -5.73 15.33 0.74
N THR A 288 -6.34 14.21 0.42
CA THR A 288 -7.13 14.05 -0.80
C THR A 288 -8.34 13.15 -0.57
N SER A 289 -9.39 13.38 -1.32
CA SER A 289 -10.63 12.60 -1.28
C SER A 289 -11.41 12.78 -2.58
N PHE A 290 -12.19 11.81 -2.97
CA PHE A 290 -13.27 12.06 -3.92
C PHE A 290 -14.36 12.90 -3.26
N PHE A 291 -15.07 13.72 -4.06
CA PHE A 291 -16.15 14.55 -3.53
C PHE A 291 -17.43 14.44 -4.34
N TYR A 292 -18.54 14.72 -3.66
CA TYR A 292 -19.88 14.79 -4.20
C TYR A 292 -20.43 16.21 -4.02
N LYS A 293 -21.18 16.71 -4.99
CA LYS A 293 -21.93 17.97 -4.91
C LYS A 293 -23.35 17.75 -4.38
N GLN A 294 -23.88 16.55 -4.54
CA GLN A 294 -25.24 16.21 -4.13
C GLN A 294 -25.24 14.96 -3.28
N LYS A 295 -26.12 14.91 -2.27
CA LYS A 295 -26.37 13.69 -1.50
C LYS A 295 -26.82 12.56 -2.45
N ARG A 296 -26.15 11.40 -2.35
CA ARG A 296 -26.39 10.23 -3.22
C ARG A 296 -26.17 10.49 -4.71
N GLY A 297 -25.40 11.51 -5.04
CA GLY A 297 -24.96 11.79 -6.41
C GLY A 297 -23.80 10.92 -6.85
N ASN A 298 -23.30 11.17 -8.05
CA ASN A 298 -22.08 10.58 -8.55
C ASN A 298 -20.86 11.32 -8.01
N ILE A 299 -19.70 10.66 -8.01
CA ILE A 299 -18.42 11.33 -7.73
C ILE A 299 -18.18 12.39 -8.81
N GLU A 300 -18.04 13.64 -8.36
CA GLU A 300 -17.87 14.80 -9.23
C GLU A 300 -16.40 15.10 -9.52
N GLY A 301 -15.52 14.76 -8.60
CA GLY A 301 -14.12 15.10 -8.76
C GLY A 301 -13.24 14.68 -7.60
N LEU A 302 -12.03 15.22 -7.60
CA LEU A 302 -11.04 15.02 -6.56
C LEU A 302 -10.81 16.33 -5.80
N TYR A 303 -10.96 16.28 -4.49
CA TYR A 303 -10.62 17.33 -3.57
C TYR A 303 -9.20 17.10 -3.06
N SER A 304 -8.38 18.14 -3.02
CA SER A 304 -7.02 18.10 -2.48
C SER A 304 -6.72 19.30 -1.62
N LEU A 305 -5.99 19.08 -0.54
CA LEU A 305 -5.53 20.10 0.38
C LEU A 305 -4.08 19.85 0.73
N VAL A 306 -3.28 20.90 0.75
CA VAL A 306 -1.89 20.90 1.23
C VAL A 306 -1.80 21.77 2.47
N TRP A 307 -1.45 21.17 3.59
CA TRP A 307 -1.21 21.87 4.84
C TRP A 307 0.29 21.99 5.09
N ASP A 308 0.75 23.22 5.28
CA ASP A 308 2.16 23.51 5.55
C ASP A 308 2.45 23.39 7.06
N LYS A 309 3.38 22.51 7.40
CA LYS A 309 3.74 22.22 8.78
C LYS A 309 4.44 23.40 9.46
N LYS A 310 5.24 24.16 8.72
CA LYS A 310 6.04 25.26 9.26
C LYS A 310 5.16 26.46 9.64
N SER A 311 4.30 26.89 8.74
CA SER A 311 3.33 27.97 9.02
C SER A 311 2.11 27.49 9.79
N GLN A 312 1.84 26.18 9.82
CA GLN A 312 0.66 25.54 10.39
C GLN A 312 -0.66 26.07 9.80
N THR A 313 -0.65 26.30 8.50
CA THR A 313 -1.78 26.82 7.72
C THR A 313 -2.04 25.97 6.49
N ILE A 314 -3.23 26.11 5.90
CA ILE A 314 -3.56 25.53 4.61
C ILE A 314 -2.85 26.35 3.53
N ALA A 315 -1.87 25.73 2.86
CA ALA A 315 -1.09 26.35 1.79
C ALA A 315 -1.81 26.31 0.43
N ALA A 316 -2.55 25.24 0.16
CA ALA A 316 -3.33 25.06 -1.06
C ALA A 316 -4.58 24.23 -0.79
N GLN A 317 -5.66 24.56 -1.48
CA GLN A 317 -6.91 23.82 -1.46
C GLN A 317 -7.53 23.87 -2.85
N THR A 318 -7.74 22.73 -3.46
CA THR A 318 -8.19 22.62 -4.86
C THR A 318 -9.29 21.60 -5.02
N ASP A 319 -10.22 21.92 -5.92
CA ASP A 319 -11.32 21.05 -6.33
C ASP A 319 -11.16 20.76 -7.83
N LEU A 320 -10.71 19.58 -8.18
CA LEU A 320 -10.66 19.13 -9.56
C LEU A 320 -12.00 18.47 -9.92
N THR A 321 -12.85 19.18 -10.66
CA THR A 321 -14.04 18.57 -11.27
C THR A 321 -13.62 17.75 -12.50
N PHE A 322 -14.05 16.50 -12.59
CA PHE A 322 -13.68 15.61 -13.69
C PHE A 322 -14.38 16.01 -14.98
N SER A 323 -13.60 16.29 -16.02
CA SER A 323 -14.07 16.49 -17.38
C SER A 323 -14.55 15.16 -18.00
N ASP A 324 -15.30 15.24 -19.08
CA ASP A 324 -15.74 14.06 -19.84
C ASP A 324 -14.55 13.24 -20.35
N SER A 325 -13.44 13.87 -20.70
CA SER A 325 -12.21 13.16 -21.09
C SER A 325 -11.65 12.32 -19.95
N ILE A 326 -11.52 12.88 -18.74
CA ILE A 326 -11.05 12.15 -17.55
C ILE A 326 -12.02 11.01 -17.22
N ARG A 327 -13.33 11.26 -17.31
CA ARG A 327 -14.34 10.24 -17.05
C ARG A 327 -14.32 9.10 -18.09
N LEU A 328 -14.05 9.44 -19.36
CA LEU A 328 -13.90 8.45 -20.43
C LEU A 328 -12.70 7.54 -20.20
N ASP A 329 -11.61 8.09 -19.69
CA ASP A 329 -10.42 7.33 -19.34
C ASP A 329 -10.63 6.42 -18.11
N ALA A 330 -11.42 6.87 -17.14
CA ALA A 330 -11.68 6.15 -15.91
C ALA A 330 -12.70 5.02 -16.05
N LYS A 331 -13.69 5.18 -16.93
CA LYS A 331 -14.81 4.23 -17.02
C LYS A 331 -14.37 2.81 -17.40
N SER A 332 -15.10 1.81 -16.93
CA SER A 332 -14.99 0.44 -17.43
C SER A 332 -15.42 0.34 -18.91
N GLU A 333 -15.09 -0.76 -19.57
CA GLU A 333 -15.47 -0.95 -20.98
C GLU A 333 -16.96 -0.80 -21.21
N THR A 334 -17.78 -1.36 -20.31
CA THR A 334 -19.25 -1.33 -20.37
C THR A 334 -19.87 -0.21 -19.55
N GLY A 335 -19.05 0.57 -18.82
CA GLY A 335 -19.51 1.59 -17.87
C GLY A 335 -20.02 2.87 -18.51
N ASN A 336 -20.82 3.63 -17.76
CA ASN A 336 -21.32 4.93 -18.15
C ASN A 336 -20.35 6.04 -17.73
N ILE A 337 -20.15 7.06 -18.59
CA ILE A 337 -19.30 8.22 -18.31
C ILE A 337 -19.70 8.96 -17.02
N LYS A 338 -21.01 9.11 -16.78
CA LYS A 338 -21.50 9.83 -15.58
C LYS A 338 -21.14 9.13 -14.26
N THR A 339 -21.06 7.81 -14.26
CA THR A 339 -20.78 6.99 -13.08
C THR A 339 -19.35 6.46 -13.05
N ALA A 340 -18.47 6.93 -13.94
CA ALA A 340 -17.14 6.39 -14.19
C ALA A 340 -16.27 6.25 -12.92
N PHE A 341 -16.45 7.15 -11.96
CA PHE A 341 -15.66 7.16 -10.71
C PHE A 341 -16.38 6.53 -9.51
N ASN A 342 -17.64 6.15 -9.62
CA ASN A 342 -18.42 5.69 -8.46
C ASN A 342 -17.84 4.45 -7.77
N ASP A 343 -17.03 3.67 -8.47
CA ASP A 343 -16.34 2.49 -7.94
C ASP A 343 -14.81 2.66 -7.90
N HIS A 344 -14.30 3.88 -8.11
CA HIS A 344 -12.88 4.18 -7.90
C HIS A 344 -12.57 4.44 -6.43
N PHE A 345 -11.45 3.88 -5.93
CA PHE A 345 -10.92 4.09 -4.58
C PHE A 345 -9.50 4.64 -4.67
N ILE A 346 -9.20 5.64 -3.86
CA ILE A 346 -7.83 6.18 -3.76
C ILE A 346 -6.96 5.14 -3.05
N ARG A 347 -5.94 4.64 -3.75
CA ARG A 347 -5.03 3.61 -3.24
C ARG A 347 -3.73 4.20 -2.71
N HIS A 348 -3.19 5.22 -3.39
CA HIS A 348 -1.91 5.83 -3.01
C HIS A 348 -1.94 7.33 -3.19
N VAL A 349 -1.24 8.03 -2.30
CA VAL A 349 -0.83 9.43 -2.43
C VAL A 349 0.68 9.46 -2.35
N ILE A 350 1.36 9.96 -3.38
CA ILE A 350 2.81 9.89 -3.55
C ILE A 350 3.35 11.31 -3.68
N PRO A 351 3.89 11.91 -2.62
CA PRO A 351 4.58 13.18 -2.70
C PRO A 351 5.87 13.07 -3.52
N VAL A 352 6.24 14.14 -4.22
CA VAL A 352 7.50 14.24 -4.97
C VAL A 352 8.33 15.45 -4.51
N GLN A 353 9.62 15.43 -4.83
CA GLN A 353 10.59 16.38 -4.28
C GLN A 353 10.29 17.84 -4.62
N ASP A 354 9.73 18.13 -5.80
CA ASP A 354 9.37 19.48 -6.24
C ASP A 354 8.12 20.04 -5.53
N GLY A 355 7.57 19.28 -4.60
CA GLY A 355 6.38 19.62 -3.84
C GLY A 355 5.07 19.27 -4.51
N GLY A 356 5.10 18.69 -5.69
CA GLY A 356 3.94 18.07 -6.31
C GLY A 356 3.57 16.74 -5.64
N PHE A 357 2.49 16.13 -6.09
CA PHE A 357 2.09 14.81 -5.62
C PHE A 357 1.26 14.08 -6.67
N ALA A 358 1.37 12.76 -6.66
CA ALA A 358 0.51 11.89 -7.46
C ALA A 358 -0.59 11.27 -6.59
N VAL A 359 -1.81 11.19 -7.14
CA VAL A 359 -2.92 10.44 -6.56
C VAL A 359 -3.25 9.29 -7.48
N VAL A 360 -3.23 8.08 -6.94
CA VAL A 360 -3.51 6.86 -7.69
C VAL A 360 -4.81 6.26 -7.18
N SER A 361 -5.75 6.05 -8.08
CA SER A 361 -7.01 5.37 -7.78
C SER A 361 -7.23 4.17 -8.69
N GLU A 362 -8.01 3.21 -8.21
CA GLU A 362 -8.36 1.99 -8.92
C GLU A 362 -9.86 1.77 -8.88
N LEU A 363 -10.43 1.39 -10.00
CA LEU A 363 -11.80 0.93 -10.07
C LEU A 363 -11.89 -0.47 -9.48
N TYR A 364 -12.71 -0.64 -8.43
CA TYR A 364 -12.89 -1.91 -7.74
C TYR A 364 -14.34 -2.07 -7.27
N TYR A 365 -14.93 -3.22 -7.53
CA TYR A 365 -16.25 -3.57 -6.99
C TYR A 365 -16.43 -5.10 -6.94
N SER A 366 -17.50 -5.55 -6.28
CA SER A 366 -17.90 -6.95 -6.30
C SER A 366 -19.32 -7.10 -6.83
N SER A 367 -19.61 -8.23 -7.41
CA SER A 367 -20.94 -8.56 -7.92
C SER A 367 -21.37 -9.93 -7.41
N SER A 368 -22.56 -10.01 -6.80
CA SER A 368 -23.15 -11.28 -6.37
C SER A 368 -24.62 -11.33 -6.75
N ARG A 369 -25.18 -12.55 -6.81
CA ARG A 369 -26.60 -12.72 -7.15
C ARG A 369 -27.55 -12.17 -6.09
N ASN A 370 -27.12 -12.14 -4.83
CA ASN A 370 -27.99 -11.86 -3.69
C ASN A 370 -27.77 -10.48 -3.07
N ASN A 371 -26.63 -9.84 -3.33
CA ASN A 371 -26.29 -8.53 -2.77
C ASN A 371 -25.83 -7.57 -3.85
N ALA A 372 -26.54 -6.45 -3.98
CA ALA A 372 -26.06 -5.35 -4.81
C ALA A 372 -24.81 -4.72 -4.18
N TRP A 373 -23.82 -4.46 -5.00
CA TRP A 373 -22.65 -3.69 -4.58
C TRP A 373 -23.05 -2.30 -4.11
N ASN A 374 -22.51 -1.90 -2.97
CA ASN A 374 -22.71 -0.56 -2.43
C ASN A 374 -21.38 -0.03 -1.90
N ARG A 375 -20.87 1.03 -2.53
CA ARG A 375 -19.63 1.69 -2.12
C ARG A 375 -19.64 2.15 -0.67
N TYR A 376 -20.76 2.69 -0.23
CA TYR A 376 -20.90 3.17 1.15
C TYR A 376 -20.74 2.02 2.14
N ASP A 377 -21.40 0.90 1.90
CA ASP A 377 -21.29 -0.29 2.77
C ASP A 377 -19.88 -0.88 2.72
N TYR A 378 -19.18 -0.79 1.59
CA TYR A 378 -17.78 -1.18 1.48
C TYR A 378 -16.86 -0.27 2.31
N LEU A 379 -17.05 1.05 2.28
CA LEU A 379 -16.25 2.01 3.04
C LEU A 379 -16.59 2.02 4.53
N TYR A 380 -17.87 1.89 4.90
CA TYR A 380 -18.38 2.17 6.22
C TYR A 380 -19.30 1.09 6.80
N GLY A 381 -19.50 -0.03 6.09
CA GLY A 381 -20.37 -1.11 6.53
C GLY A 381 -19.75 -2.02 7.57
N TYR A 382 -20.60 -2.81 8.24
CA TYR A 382 -20.24 -3.70 9.36
C TYR A 382 -19.23 -4.81 9.02
N GLY A 383 -18.92 -5.06 7.78
CA GLY A 383 -17.96 -6.06 7.34
C GLY A 383 -16.64 -5.46 6.87
N ASN A 384 -16.51 -4.12 6.88
CA ASN A 384 -15.29 -3.47 6.44
C ASN A 384 -14.33 -3.32 7.62
N PRO A 385 -13.17 -3.99 7.58
CA PRO A 385 -12.14 -3.82 8.58
C PRO A 385 -11.60 -2.38 8.68
N PHE A 386 -11.94 -1.50 7.73
CA PHE A 386 -11.59 -0.08 7.74
C PHE A 386 -12.52 0.77 8.61
N TYR A 387 -13.58 0.22 9.16
CA TYR A 387 -14.62 1.02 9.80
C TYR A 387 -14.60 1.04 11.33
N SER A 388 -13.95 0.10 11.99
CA SER A 388 -13.76 0.24 13.42
C SER A 388 -12.75 1.34 13.70
N PRO A 389 -13.02 2.32 14.56
CA PRO A 389 -11.99 3.23 15.07
C PRO A 389 -10.79 2.48 15.67
N PHE A 390 -10.95 1.20 15.93
CA PHE A 390 -9.93 0.29 16.46
C PHE A 390 -9.26 -0.57 15.40
N ASP A 391 -9.85 -0.72 14.19
CA ASP A 391 -9.36 -1.57 13.10
C ASP A 391 -8.82 -0.78 11.91
N MET A 392 -8.71 0.54 12.00
CA MET A 392 -8.27 1.42 10.91
C MET A 392 -6.82 1.25 10.46
N TRP A 393 -6.13 0.16 10.84
CA TRP A 393 -4.68 0.06 10.86
C TRP A 393 -4.15 -0.99 9.93
N TYR A 394 -4.34 -0.75 8.70
CA TYR A 394 -3.98 -1.61 7.63
C TYR A 394 -2.69 -1.25 6.93
N TYR A 395 -1.57 -1.45 7.61
CA TYR A 395 -0.30 -1.50 6.94
C TYR A 395 0.37 -2.87 7.02
N SER A 396 -0.20 -3.80 7.80
CA SER A 396 0.24 -5.19 7.79
C SER A 396 -0.65 -6.04 6.88
N PRO A 397 -0.11 -6.76 5.88
CA PRO A 397 -0.84 -7.73 5.08
C PRO A 397 -1.58 -8.79 5.91
N MET A 398 -1.02 -9.16 7.07
CA MET A 398 -1.64 -10.10 8.00
C MET A 398 -3.01 -9.66 8.51
N ASN A 399 -3.17 -8.38 8.84
CA ASN A 399 -4.46 -7.89 9.29
C ASN A 399 -5.54 -8.01 8.21
N ARG A 400 -5.17 -7.97 6.94
CA ARG A 400 -6.10 -8.26 5.84
C ARG A 400 -6.49 -9.74 5.79
N PHE A 401 -5.57 -10.67 6.08
CA PHE A 401 -5.89 -12.10 6.11
C PHE A 401 -6.71 -12.49 7.33
N TYR A 402 -6.40 -11.98 8.52
CA TYR A 402 -7.21 -12.24 9.72
C TYR A 402 -8.64 -11.68 9.59
N GLY A 403 -8.82 -10.51 8.99
CA GLY A 403 -10.12 -9.94 8.70
C GLY A 403 -10.91 -10.74 7.66
N TYR A 404 -10.25 -11.30 6.66
CA TYR A 404 -10.89 -12.01 5.55
C TYR A 404 -11.34 -13.43 5.91
N ASN A 405 -10.60 -14.17 6.71
CA ASN A 405 -10.98 -15.53 7.09
C ASN A 405 -12.01 -15.59 8.23
N TRP A 406 -12.10 -14.55 9.05
CA TRP A 406 -13.08 -14.53 10.14
C TRP A 406 -14.35 -13.74 9.81
N TYR A 407 -14.28 -12.76 8.94
CA TYR A 407 -15.39 -11.93 8.49
C TYR A 407 -15.53 -11.96 6.97
N ASP A 408 -15.69 -13.15 6.39
CA ASP A 408 -16.47 -13.25 5.18
C ASP A 408 -17.96 -13.29 5.62
N PRO A 409 -18.68 -12.15 5.61
CA PRO A 409 -20.08 -12.14 5.99
C PRO A 409 -20.93 -13.01 5.05
N PHE A 410 -20.35 -13.45 3.92
CA PHE A 410 -20.99 -14.29 2.92
C PHE A 410 -20.77 -15.79 3.17
N ASN A 411 -19.73 -16.19 3.91
CA ASN A 411 -19.45 -17.60 4.23
C ASN A 411 -20.12 -18.09 5.51
N ARG A 412 -20.72 -17.22 6.32
CA ARG A 412 -21.30 -17.58 7.64
C ARG A 412 -22.60 -18.40 7.56
N PHE A 413 -23.23 -18.51 6.38
CA PHE A 413 -24.55 -19.15 6.26
C PHE A 413 -24.63 -20.31 5.28
N GLY A 414 -23.52 -20.96 4.91
CA GLY A 414 -23.59 -22.20 4.14
C GLY A 414 -24.29 -22.13 2.76
N GLN A 415 -24.66 -20.94 2.31
CA GLN A 415 -25.08 -20.70 0.92
C GLN A 415 -23.86 -20.27 0.14
N GLN A 416 -23.49 -21.07 -0.86
CA GLN A 416 -22.48 -20.72 -1.87
C GLN A 416 -22.98 -19.50 -2.68
N ASN A 417 -22.80 -18.30 -2.14
CA ASN A 417 -22.98 -17.08 -2.89
C ASN A 417 -21.72 -16.89 -3.74
N TYR A 418 -21.83 -17.14 -5.02
CA TYR A 418 -20.80 -16.80 -5.99
C TYR A 418 -20.64 -15.28 -6.01
N VAL A 419 -19.51 -14.79 -5.50
CA VAL A 419 -19.14 -13.38 -5.56
C VAL A 419 -18.04 -13.23 -6.60
N ARG A 420 -18.27 -12.39 -7.60
CA ARG A 420 -17.24 -11.97 -8.54
C ARG A 420 -16.61 -10.67 -8.05
N TYR A 421 -15.33 -10.69 -7.86
CA TYR A 421 -14.52 -9.51 -7.55
C TYR A 421 -13.95 -8.95 -8.84
N ILE A 422 -13.97 -7.63 -9.00
CA ILE A 422 -13.57 -6.96 -10.24
C ILE A 422 -12.64 -5.81 -9.89
N ALA A 423 -11.51 -5.72 -10.61
CA ALA A 423 -10.57 -4.62 -10.51
C ALA A 423 -10.14 -4.18 -11.90
N GLU A 424 -10.51 -2.96 -12.27
CA GLU A 424 -10.28 -2.42 -13.61
C GLU A 424 -9.33 -1.22 -13.58
N ASN A 425 -9.46 -0.29 -14.48
CA ASN A 425 -8.57 0.83 -14.76
C ASN A 425 -7.97 1.48 -13.51
N ILE A 426 -6.67 1.82 -13.60
CA ILE A 426 -5.97 2.62 -12.62
C ILE A 426 -5.86 4.03 -13.18
N MET A 427 -6.37 5.02 -12.45
CA MET A 427 -6.21 6.44 -12.77
C MET A 427 -5.06 7.02 -11.97
N VAL A 428 -4.19 7.78 -12.61
CA VAL A 428 -3.11 8.53 -11.99
C VAL A 428 -3.30 10.00 -12.28
N PHE A 429 -3.38 10.82 -11.23
CA PHE A 429 -3.47 12.27 -11.29
C PHE A 429 -2.20 12.86 -10.72
N PHE A 430 -1.55 13.76 -11.43
CA PHE A 430 -0.36 14.44 -10.95
C PHE A 430 -0.62 15.94 -10.78
N PHE A 431 -0.38 16.40 -9.56
CA PHE A 431 -0.56 17.78 -9.13
C PHE A 431 0.79 18.45 -8.89
N ASP A 432 0.90 19.73 -9.23
CA ASP A 432 2.05 20.55 -8.87
C ASP A 432 2.00 20.98 -7.38
N ALA A 433 3.03 21.71 -6.96
CA ALA A 433 3.16 22.19 -5.58
C ALA A 433 2.03 23.15 -5.15
N SER A 434 1.31 23.76 -6.09
CA SER A 434 0.15 24.62 -5.84
C SER A 434 -1.17 23.83 -5.77
N GLY A 435 -1.13 22.51 -6.00
CA GLY A 435 -2.30 21.65 -6.05
C GLY A 435 -3.06 21.69 -7.39
N LYS A 436 -2.48 22.29 -8.43
CA LYS A 436 -3.08 22.32 -9.77
C LYS A 436 -2.74 21.04 -10.53
N LEU A 437 -3.75 20.43 -11.17
CA LEU A 437 -3.55 19.26 -12.01
C LEU A 437 -2.61 19.59 -13.18
N ARG A 438 -1.52 18.84 -13.31
CA ARG A 438 -0.61 18.88 -14.46
C ARG A 438 -1.03 17.93 -15.55
N TRP A 439 -1.29 16.67 -15.18
CA TRP A 439 -1.75 15.64 -16.10
C TRP A 439 -2.54 14.55 -15.35
N SER A 440 -3.36 13.82 -16.09
CA SER A 440 -4.00 12.58 -15.64
C SER A 440 -3.90 11.53 -16.73
N ASN A 441 -3.69 10.27 -16.34
CA ASN A 441 -3.59 9.16 -17.26
C ASN A 441 -4.20 7.89 -16.69
N ALA A 442 -4.63 6.98 -17.58
CA ALA A 442 -5.23 5.72 -17.22
C ALA A 442 -4.34 4.53 -17.63
N ILE A 443 -4.03 3.66 -16.68
CA ILE A 443 -3.47 2.34 -16.96
C ILE A 443 -4.65 1.40 -17.08
N ARG A 444 -4.97 1.00 -18.32
CA ARG A 444 -6.11 0.14 -18.59
C ARG A 444 -5.78 -1.30 -18.23
N LYS A 445 -6.60 -1.90 -17.42
CA LYS A 445 -6.61 -3.32 -17.09
C LYS A 445 -8.04 -3.77 -16.86
N ASN A 446 -8.26 -5.06 -17.01
CA ASN A 446 -9.55 -5.69 -16.73
C ASN A 446 -9.27 -7.02 -16.04
N GLN A 447 -9.60 -7.09 -14.76
CA GLN A 447 -9.36 -8.25 -13.92
C GLN A 447 -10.66 -8.65 -13.24
N TYR A 448 -10.89 -9.95 -13.15
CA TYR A 448 -11.94 -10.50 -12.30
C TYR A 448 -11.53 -11.85 -11.72
N ASP A 449 -12.09 -12.17 -10.57
CA ASP A 449 -11.96 -13.48 -9.94
C ASP A 449 -13.28 -13.86 -9.27
N ASP A 450 -13.69 -15.12 -9.41
CA ASP A 450 -14.97 -15.62 -8.93
C ASP A 450 -14.87 -16.30 -7.53
N GLN A 451 -13.68 -16.32 -6.92
CA GLN A 451 -13.43 -16.98 -5.65
C GLN A 451 -12.85 -16.04 -4.60
N SER A 452 -11.90 -15.21 -5.01
CA SER A 452 -11.12 -14.37 -4.10
C SER A 452 -10.65 -13.11 -4.81
N ASP A 453 -10.48 -12.04 -4.06
CA ASP A 453 -9.85 -10.82 -4.57
C ASP A 453 -8.31 -10.87 -4.50
N SER A 454 -7.73 -12.00 -4.11
CA SER A 454 -6.27 -12.15 -3.88
C SER A 454 -5.44 -11.98 -5.15
N PHE A 455 -5.99 -12.34 -6.30
CA PHE A 455 -5.29 -12.35 -7.59
C PHE A 455 -5.53 -11.11 -8.45
N ILE A 456 -6.41 -10.23 -8.01
CA ILE A 456 -6.74 -8.97 -8.70
C ILE A 456 -6.12 -7.76 -7.99
N SER A 457 -6.31 -6.56 -8.57
CA SER A 457 -5.64 -5.33 -8.16
C SER A 457 -4.15 -5.32 -8.56
N TYR A 458 -3.35 -4.46 -8.00
CA TYR A 458 -1.97 -4.24 -8.40
C TYR A 458 -1.05 -4.01 -7.21
N GLN A 459 0.24 -4.19 -7.45
CA GLN A 459 1.31 -3.71 -6.58
C GLN A 459 2.01 -2.51 -7.21
N LEU A 460 2.16 -1.46 -6.43
CA LEU A 460 2.95 -0.29 -6.80
C LEU A 460 4.42 -0.52 -6.43
N PHE A 461 5.30 -0.20 -7.36
CA PHE A 461 6.74 -0.32 -7.22
C PHE A 461 7.40 0.99 -7.66
N ASN A 462 8.09 1.66 -6.74
CA ASN A 462 8.74 2.95 -7.00
C ASN A 462 10.24 2.73 -7.26
N THR A 463 10.70 3.05 -8.47
CA THR A 463 12.12 2.95 -8.86
C THR A 463 12.87 4.28 -8.72
N GLY A 464 12.21 5.33 -8.26
CA GLY A 464 12.75 6.69 -8.14
C GLY A 464 12.49 7.57 -9.37
N ASN A 465 12.64 7.05 -10.59
CA ASN A 465 12.41 7.79 -11.84
C ASN A 465 11.04 7.53 -12.47
N GLU A 466 10.45 6.40 -12.16
CA GLU A 466 9.14 5.98 -12.66
C GLU A 466 8.38 5.19 -11.59
N ILE A 467 7.07 5.23 -11.68
CA ILE A 467 6.19 4.38 -10.88
C ILE A 467 5.78 3.20 -11.76
N ARG A 468 5.99 1.99 -11.25
CA ARG A 468 5.64 0.75 -11.91
C ARG A 468 4.44 0.11 -11.23
N PHE A 469 3.53 -0.38 -12.03
CA PHE A 469 2.33 -1.10 -11.61
C PHE A 469 2.45 -2.55 -12.09
N LEU A 470 2.40 -3.48 -11.15
CA LEU A 470 2.43 -4.91 -11.40
C LEU A 470 1.04 -5.48 -11.14
N PHE A 471 0.46 -6.13 -12.12
CA PHE A 471 -0.88 -6.69 -12.04
C PHE A 471 -1.03 -7.92 -12.92
N ASN A 472 -1.93 -8.80 -12.54
CA ASN A 472 -2.26 -9.95 -13.36
C ASN A 472 -3.15 -9.53 -14.53
N GLN A 473 -2.95 -10.17 -15.66
CA GLN A 473 -3.85 -10.13 -16.80
C GLN A 473 -4.18 -11.56 -17.21
N LYS A 474 -5.46 -11.84 -17.40
CA LYS A 474 -5.92 -13.14 -17.85
C LYS A 474 -5.78 -13.24 -19.36
N GLU A 475 -4.97 -14.17 -19.83
CA GLU A 475 -4.84 -14.50 -21.24
C GLU A 475 -5.27 -15.96 -21.43
N LYS A 476 -6.38 -16.18 -22.13
CA LYS A 476 -7.02 -17.51 -22.26
C LYS A 476 -7.37 -18.09 -20.88
N ARG A 477 -6.57 -19.02 -20.37
CA ARG A 477 -6.76 -19.71 -19.07
C ARG A 477 -5.63 -19.45 -18.09
N GLU A 478 -4.64 -18.64 -18.45
CA GLU A 478 -3.46 -18.37 -17.62
C GLU A 478 -3.54 -16.94 -17.06
N LEU A 479 -3.08 -16.77 -15.82
CA LEU A 479 -2.84 -15.46 -15.20
C LEU A 479 -1.38 -15.07 -15.45
N LEU A 480 -1.19 -14.04 -16.26
CA LEU A 480 0.13 -13.53 -16.61
C LEU A 480 0.41 -12.23 -15.86
N LEU A 481 1.56 -12.14 -15.22
CA LEU A 481 1.97 -10.92 -14.54
C LEU A 481 2.44 -9.88 -15.57
N ASN A 482 1.75 -8.75 -15.61
CA ASN A 482 2.04 -7.61 -16.47
C ASN A 482 2.65 -6.45 -15.70
N SER A 483 3.37 -5.61 -16.41
CA SER A 483 3.97 -4.40 -15.87
C SER A 483 3.65 -3.20 -16.76
N ALA A 484 3.19 -2.12 -16.14
CA ALA A 484 3.08 -0.80 -16.76
C ALA A 484 3.87 0.21 -15.92
N THR A 485 4.57 1.14 -16.57
CA THR A 485 5.28 2.23 -15.88
C THR A 485 4.72 3.57 -16.31
N ILE A 486 4.77 4.54 -15.40
CA ILE A 486 4.46 5.93 -15.67
C ILE A 486 5.63 6.79 -15.19
N ASP A 487 6.08 7.70 -16.05
CA ASP A 487 7.17 8.63 -15.72
C ASP A 487 6.63 9.99 -15.18
N ALA A 488 7.53 10.90 -14.83
CA ALA A 488 7.18 12.21 -14.28
C ALA A 488 6.36 13.08 -15.24
N GLU A 489 6.47 12.85 -16.54
CA GLU A 489 5.69 13.53 -17.58
C GLU A 489 4.35 12.86 -17.87
N GLY A 490 4.05 11.77 -17.17
CA GLY A 490 2.81 11.02 -17.33
C GLY A 490 2.82 10.03 -18.50
N ARG A 491 3.96 9.79 -19.15
CA ARG A 491 4.03 8.87 -20.28
C ARG A 491 3.97 7.42 -19.77
N ILE A 492 3.04 6.67 -20.31
CA ILE A 492 2.85 5.26 -19.95
C ILE A 492 3.63 4.38 -20.92
N LYS A 493 4.42 3.46 -20.36
CA LYS A 493 5.06 2.37 -21.10
C LYS A 493 4.57 1.05 -20.56
N ARG A 494 4.05 0.19 -21.43
CA ARG A 494 3.77 -1.20 -21.11
C ARG A 494 4.99 -2.04 -21.42
N GLN A 495 5.38 -2.84 -20.47
CA GLN A 495 6.47 -3.78 -20.66
C GLN A 495 5.89 -5.15 -21.03
N PRO A 496 6.68 -5.99 -21.72
CA PRO A 496 6.24 -7.33 -22.03
C PRO A 496 5.78 -8.07 -20.79
N THR A 497 4.77 -8.90 -20.97
CA THR A 497 4.32 -9.82 -19.93
C THR A 497 5.49 -10.60 -19.37
N LEU A 498 5.61 -10.64 -18.05
CA LEU A 498 6.54 -11.53 -17.37
C LEU A 498 6.10 -12.96 -17.63
N LYS A 499 6.76 -13.62 -18.56
CA LYS A 499 6.47 -15.03 -18.86
C LYS A 499 6.89 -15.86 -17.68
N ASN A 500 5.94 -16.46 -17.03
CA ASN A 500 6.18 -17.54 -16.11
C ASN A 500 6.71 -18.74 -16.95
N LEU A 501 7.96 -19.13 -16.75
CA LEU A 501 8.55 -20.30 -17.40
C LEU A 501 7.82 -21.59 -16.98
N ASN A 502 7.21 -21.58 -15.81
CA ASN A 502 6.38 -22.66 -15.29
C ASN A 502 4.93 -22.15 -15.20
N ARG A 503 4.09 -22.55 -16.12
CA ARG A 503 2.70 -22.10 -16.35
C ARG A 503 1.68 -22.33 -15.20
N GLU A 504 2.15 -22.68 -14.00
CA GLU A 504 1.31 -23.13 -12.89
C GLU A 504 1.33 -22.19 -11.67
N TYR A 505 1.97 -21.01 -11.77
CA TYR A 505 2.04 -20.06 -10.65
C TYR A 505 1.06 -18.90 -10.84
N ASP A 506 0.13 -18.76 -9.91
CA ASP A 506 -0.79 -17.62 -9.86
C ASP A 506 -0.25 -16.57 -8.87
N PHE A 507 0.15 -15.43 -9.39
CA PHE A 507 0.68 -14.32 -8.57
C PHE A 507 -0.40 -13.59 -7.80
N MET A 508 -0.06 -13.10 -6.61
CA MET A 508 -0.90 -12.23 -5.79
C MET A 508 -0.27 -10.83 -5.66
N PRO A 509 -0.33 -9.98 -6.70
CA PRO A 509 0.44 -8.74 -6.77
C PRO A 509 0.16 -7.80 -5.61
N LYS A 510 -1.10 -7.63 -5.19
CA LYS A 510 -1.48 -6.72 -4.11
C LYS A 510 -0.83 -7.01 -2.75
N PHE A 511 -0.33 -8.22 -2.54
CA PHE A 511 0.41 -8.62 -1.34
C PHE A 511 1.92 -8.58 -1.52
N GLY A 512 2.39 -8.13 -2.68
CA GLY A 512 3.81 -7.96 -2.94
C GLY A 512 4.43 -6.88 -2.04
N LYS A 513 5.72 -6.99 -1.80
CA LYS A 513 6.49 -6.00 -1.03
C LYS A 513 7.79 -5.66 -1.74
N GLN A 514 8.02 -4.38 -1.97
CA GLN A 514 9.30 -3.89 -2.46
C GLN A 514 10.37 -4.08 -1.39
N VAL A 515 11.44 -4.79 -1.73
CA VAL A 515 12.54 -5.15 -0.81
C VAL A 515 13.87 -4.52 -1.22
N GLY A 516 13.90 -3.85 -2.35
CA GLY A 516 15.05 -3.14 -2.87
C GLY A 516 14.64 -2.18 -3.98
N LEU A 517 15.57 -1.35 -4.45
CA LEU A 517 15.28 -0.34 -5.49
C LEU A 517 14.76 -0.98 -6.79
N ARG A 518 15.23 -2.20 -7.11
CA ARG A 518 14.86 -2.98 -8.29
C ARG A 518 14.32 -4.36 -7.96
N GLN A 519 14.01 -4.64 -6.69
CA GLN A 519 13.60 -5.95 -6.23
C GLN A 519 12.26 -5.91 -5.50
N ILE A 520 11.38 -6.80 -5.87
CA ILE A 520 10.09 -7.01 -5.23
C ILE A 520 9.86 -8.49 -4.96
N ILE A 521 9.26 -8.80 -3.83
CA ILE A 521 8.77 -10.15 -3.52
C ILE A 521 7.27 -10.15 -3.72
N ILE A 522 6.77 -11.09 -4.51
CA ILE A 522 5.33 -11.30 -4.73
C ILE A 522 4.97 -12.71 -4.30
N PRO A 523 3.95 -12.87 -3.44
CA PRO A 523 3.42 -14.19 -3.12
C PRO A 523 2.76 -14.80 -4.37
N CYS A 524 2.84 -16.11 -4.49
CA CYS A 524 2.21 -16.85 -5.57
C CYS A 524 1.65 -18.19 -5.07
N LEU A 525 0.65 -18.71 -5.75
CA LEU A 525 0.16 -20.06 -5.55
C LEU A 525 0.69 -20.97 -6.65
N PHE A 526 1.18 -22.12 -6.25
CA PHE A 526 1.42 -23.25 -7.12
C PHE A 526 0.47 -24.38 -6.69
N LYS A 527 -0.55 -24.64 -7.51
CA LYS A 527 -1.70 -25.47 -7.11
C LYS A 527 -2.40 -24.84 -5.89
N ASN A 528 -2.33 -25.48 -4.71
CA ASN A 528 -2.91 -24.95 -3.46
C ASN A 528 -1.85 -24.58 -2.42
N TYR A 529 -0.59 -24.43 -2.83
CA TYR A 529 0.52 -24.16 -1.92
C TYR A 529 1.11 -22.79 -2.16
N ILE A 530 1.41 -22.06 -1.09
CA ILE A 530 2.07 -20.76 -1.17
C ILE A 530 3.54 -20.90 -1.50
N CYS A 531 4.00 -20.04 -2.37
CA CYS A 531 5.39 -19.76 -2.64
C CYS A 531 5.62 -18.25 -2.78
N PHE A 532 6.86 -17.84 -2.86
CA PHE A 532 7.25 -16.44 -3.01
C PHE A 532 8.16 -16.29 -4.21
N ALA A 533 7.85 -15.35 -5.07
CA ALA A 533 8.65 -15.01 -6.22
C ALA A 533 9.39 -13.69 -6.00
N LYS A 534 10.69 -13.69 -6.17
CA LYS A 534 11.49 -12.46 -6.26
C LYS A 534 11.58 -12.06 -7.72
N ILE A 535 11.20 -10.83 -8.01
CA ILE A 535 11.31 -10.24 -9.35
C ILE A 535 12.32 -9.12 -9.29
N GLU A 536 13.25 -9.14 -10.23
CA GLU A 536 14.28 -8.12 -10.40
C GLU A 536 14.12 -7.44 -11.76
N PHE A 537 14.14 -6.08 -11.77
CA PHE A 537 13.90 -5.23 -12.94
C PHE A 537 15.17 -4.53 -13.42
#